data_9c15fe12d268d5ba90ec957998460525
#
_entry.id   9c15fe12d268d5ba90ec957998460525
#
_cell.length_a   1.000
_cell.length_b   1.000
_cell.length_c   1.000
_cell.angle_alpha   90.00
_cell.angle_beta   90.00
_cell.angle_gamma   90.00
#
_symmetry.space_group_name_H-M   'P 1'
#
loop_
_entity.id
_entity.type
_entity.pdbx_description
1 polymer ?
#
loop_
_entity_poly.entity_id
_entity_poly.type
_entity_poly.pdbx_seq_one_letter_code
_entity_poly.pdbx_strand_id
1 'polypeptide(L)'
;MTAARDHEHDLELAVALLAATPTHEGRDPLLLRRWALAAEEFGRVMKPQERPVRVVEQDGGLAAGLLARYRSRPPLVEVYTDTVEQAEQLVAERGWRHWFPPGSVRAAALAHEQAHAWLHHAHVRTAFKRTLGHTALRLGRHRLYAHVAGADELAAHAFARAACGLGRSPLLLTEALAATVSPESEN
;
A
#
# COMPACT_ATOMS: atom_id res chain seq x y z
N MET A 1 3.92 24.42 -6.65
CA MET A 1 4.96 24.06 -5.67
C MET A 1 4.47 23.03 -4.64
N THR A 2 3.19 22.99 -4.27
CA THR A 2 2.63 22.05 -3.26
C THR A 2 2.64 20.61 -3.73
N ALA A 3 2.14 20.29 -4.92
CA ALA A 3 2.03 18.92 -5.43
C ALA A 3 3.38 18.17 -5.55
N ALA A 4 4.48 18.87 -5.89
CA ALA A 4 5.80 18.25 -5.96
C ALA A 4 6.33 17.88 -4.56
N ARG A 5 6.06 18.71 -3.55
CA ARG A 5 6.41 18.43 -2.14
C ARG A 5 5.59 17.27 -1.59
N ASP A 6 4.30 17.23 -1.94
CA ASP A 6 3.39 16.16 -1.53
C ASP A 6 3.84 14.81 -2.09
N HIS A 7 4.25 14.78 -3.36
CA HIS A 7 4.78 13.57 -3.99
C HIS A 7 6.12 13.12 -3.38
N GLU A 8 7.04 14.07 -3.10
CA GLU A 8 8.32 13.75 -2.45
C GLU A 8 8.09 13.16 -1.06
N HIS A 9 7.18 13.75 -0.27
CA HIS A 9 6.84 13.22 1.04
C HIS A 9 6.19 11.81 0.96
N ASP A 10 5.29 11.55 0.01
CA ASP A 10 4.74 10.20 -0.21
C ASP A 10 5.86 9.19 -0.52
N LEU A 11 6.86 9.60 -1.32
CA LEU A 11 8.00 8.76 -1.64
C LEU A 11 8.92 8.53 -0.43
N GLU A 12 9.09 9.53 0.44
CA GLU A 12 9.83 9.36 1.71
C GLU A 12 9.16 8.33 2.61
N LEU A 13 7.82 8.36 2.74
CA LEU A 13 7.04 7.34 3.48
C LEU A 13 7.23 5.95 2.86
N ALA A 14 7.19 5.85 1.54
CA ALA A 14 7.41 4.59 0.83
C ALA A 14 8.82 4.01 1.08
N VAL A 15 9.85 4.86 1.08
CA VAL A 15 11.23 4.46 1.40
C VAL A 15 11.34 4.03 2.87
N ALA A 16 10.70 4.76 3.79
CA ALA A 16 10.68 4.42 5.22
C ALA A 16 10.04 3.06 5.47
N LEU A 17 8.90 2.75 4.82
CA LEU A 17 8.26 1.44 4.89
C LEU A 17 9.21 0.32 4.45
N LEU A 18 9.91 0.49 3.32
CA LEU A 18 10.90 -0.50 2.88
C LEU A 18 12.06 -0.61 3.87
N ALA A 19 12.57 0.51 4.40
CA ALA A 19 13.68 0.53 5.34
C ALA A 19 13.33 -0.16 6.68
N ALA A 20 12.09 -0.03 7.15
CA ALA A 20 11.59 -0.69 8.34
C ALA A 20 11.41 -2.20 8.18
N THR A 21 11.48 -2.72 6.95
CA THR A 21 11.36 -4.16 6.69
C THR A 21 12.67 -4.87 7.07
N PRO A 22 12.66 -5.89 7.96
CA PRO A 22 13.88 -6.51 8.50
C PRO A 22 14.83 -7.06 7.43
N THR A 23 14.30 -7.55 6.30
CA THR A 23 15.11 -8.08 5.19
C THR A 23 15.88 -6.99 4.42
N HIS A 24 15.63 -5.73 4.74
CA HIS A 24 16.27 -4.57 4.12
C HIS A 24 17.23 -3.84 5.04
N GLU A 25 17.48 -4.38 6.23
CA GLU A 25 18.44 -3.79 7.18
C GLU A 25 19.80 -3.55 6.51
N GLY A 26 20.34 -2.34 6.69
CA GLY A 26 21.64 -1.93 6.12
C GLY A 26 21.68 -1.77 4.60
N ARG A 27 20.54 -1.79 3.90
CA ARG A 27 20.52 -1.57 2.43
C ARG A 27 20.71 -0.09 2.11
N ASP A 28 21.33 0.12 0.94
CA ASP A 28 21.53 1.45 0.36
C ASP A 28 20.19 2.19 0.19
N PRO A 29 20.01 3.38 0.77
CA PRO A 29 18.81 4.21 0.62
C PRO A 29 18.44 4.50 -0.84
N LEU A 30 19.43 4.65 -1.73
CA LEU A 30 19.18 4.86 -3.15
C LEU A 30 18.57 3.62 -3.82
N LEU A 31 18.93 2.43 -3.35
CA LEU A 31 18.33 1.19 -3.81
C LEU A 31 16.88 1.08 -3.35
N LEU A 32 16.60 1.40 -2.07
CA LEU A 32 15.24 1.40 -1.53
C LEU A 32 14.36 2.41 -2.27
N ARG A 33 14.85 3.62 -2.52
CA ARG A 33 14.16 4.65 -3.30
C ARG A 33 13.84 4.18 -4.72
N ARG A 34 14.78 3.50 -5.39
CA ARG A 34 14.54 2.92 -6.72
C ARG A 34 13.45 1.86 -6.68
N TRP A 35 13.42 1.00 -5.66
CA TRP A 35 12.37 -0.01 -5.52
C TRP A 35 11.02 0.62 -5.20
N ALA A 36 10.97 1.64 -4.34
CA ALA A 36 9.76 2.38 -4.04
C ALA A 36 9.15 2.99 -5.31
N LEU A 37 9.93 3.73 -6.08
CA LEU A 37 9.48 4.32 -7.36
C LEU A 37 9.00 3.26 -8.36
N ALA A 38 9.71 2.14 -8.46
CA ALA A 38 9.33 1.05 -9.37
C ALA A 38 8.03 0.36 -8.94
N ALA A 39 7.81 0.19 -7.64
CA ALA A 39 6.60 -0.39 -7.08
C ALA A 39 5.40 0.54 -7.26
N GLU A 40 5.56 1.83 -6.97
CA GLU A 40 4.51 2.84 -7.15
C GLU A 40 4.09 2.95 -8.63
N GLU A 41 5.05 3.03 -9.55
CA GLU A 41 4.75 3.09 -10.99
C GLU A 41 4.04 1.83 -11.47
N PHE A 42 4.47 0.64 -11.02
CA PHE A 42 3.78 -0.61 -11.34
C PHE A 42 2.33 -0.60 -10.85
N GLY A 43 2.10 -0.22 -9.59
CA GLY A 43 0.77 -0.13 -9.01
C GLY A 43 -0.12 0.89 -9.74
N ARG A 44 0.41 2.07 -10.04
CA ARG A 44 -0.31 3.15 -10.72
C ARG A 44 -0.86 2.76 -12.09
N VAL A 45 -0.13 1.93 -12.85
CA VAL A 45 -0.54 1.49 -14.20
C VAL A 45 -1.23 0.14 -14.22
N MET A 46 -1.34 -0.52 -13.07
CA MET A 46 -1.96 -1.84 -12.93
C MET A 46 -3.45 -1.77 -13.32
N LYS A 47 -3.91 -2.78 -14.05
CA LYS A 47 -5.31 -2.93 -14.48
C LYS A 47 -5.81 -4.31 -14.08
N PRO A 48 -6.26 -4.50 -12.84
CA PRO A 48 -6.86 -5.74 -12.40
C PRO A 48 -8.09 -6.07 -13.25
N GLN A 49 -8.29 -7.36 -13.55
CA GLN A 49 -9.56 -7.78 -14.11
C GLN A 49 -10.63 -7.66 -13.02
N GLU A 50 -11.73 -7.00 -13.34
CA GLU A 50 -12.87 -6.92 -12.46
C GLU A 50 -13.43 -8.32 -12.22
N ARG A 51 -13.29 -8.82 -10.99
CA ARG A 51 -14.01 -9.99 -10.51
C ARG A 51 -14.82 -9.53 -9.31
N PRO A 52 -16.14 -9.78 -9.33
CA PRO A 52 -16.95 -9.45 -8.17
C PRO A 52 -16.42 -10.26 -6.98
N VAL A 53 -15.84 -9.59 -6.02
CA VAL A 53 -15.44 -10.15 -4.74
C VAL A 53 -16.51 -9.80 -3.73
N ARG A 54 -16.96 -10.78 -2.95
CA ARG A 54 -17.90 -10.52 -1.85
C ARG A 54 -17.24 -9.61 -0.84
N VAL A 55 -17.92 -8.53 -0.48
CA VAL A 55 -17.51 -7.62 0.60
C VAL A 55 -18.36 -7.92 1.83
N VAL A 56 -17.71 -8.03 2.98
CA VAL A 56 -18.35 -8.23 4.29
C VAL A 56 -17.88 -7.10 5.20
N GLU A 57 -18.81 -6.43 5.84
CA GLU A 57 -18.52 -5.38 6.81
C GLU A 57 -18.56 -5.97 8.23
N GLN A 58 -17.59 -5.60 9.05
CA GLN A 58 -17.46 -6.01 10.45
C GLN A 58 -16.64 -5.01 11.24
N ASP A 59 -16.72 -5.09 12.54
CA ASP A 59 -15.90 -4.30 13.48
C ASP A 59 -14.68 -5.11 13.95
N GLY A 60 -13.77 -4.45 14.67
CA GLY A 60 -12.63 -5.07 15.33
C GLY A 60 -11.31 -4.93 14.60
N GLY A 61 -11.23 -4.03 13.61
CA GLY A 61 -10.00 -3.72 12.89
C GLY A 61 -9.06 -2.76 13.62
N LEU A 62 -9.59 -1.94 14.54
CA LEU A 62 -8.83 -0.88 15.21
C LEU A 62 -7.58 -1.38 15.92
N ALA A 63 -7.70 -2.43 16.71
CA ALA A 63 -6.57 -2.98 17.46
C ALA A 63 -5.44 -3.52 16.58
N ALA A 64 -5.76 -3.90 15.35
CA ALA A 64 -4.81 -4.40 14.35
C ALA A 64 -4.41 -3.34 13.31
N GLY A 65 -5.00 -2.14 13.36
CA GLY A 65 -4.79 -1.07 12.37
C GLY A 65 -5.24 -1.44 10.95
N LEU A 66 -6.22 -2.35 10.84
CA LEU A 66 -6.68 -2.88 9.54
C LEU A 66 -7.92 -2.14 9.05
N LEU A 67 -7.85 -1.52 7.89
CA LEU A 67 -9.01 -0.94 7.18
C LEU A 67 -9.82 -2.02 6.44
N ALA A 68 -9.13 -2.96 5.82
CA ALA A 68 -9.73 -4.10 5.12
C ALA A 68 -8.75 -5.28 5.10
N ARG A 69 -9.25 -6.46 4.70
CA ARG A 69 -8.45 -7.67 4.57
C ARG A 69 -9.02 -8.59 3.49
N TYR A 70 -8.20 -8.96 2.53
CA TYR A 70 -8.56 -10.00 1.57
C TYR A 70 -8.39 -11.39 2.16
N ARG A 71 -9.41 -12.25 1.98
CA ARG A 71 -9.33 -13.69 2.25
C ARG A 71 -9.46 -14.45 0.95
N SER A 72 -8.59 -15.44 0.77
CA SER A 72 -8.58 -16.25 -0.46
C SER A 72 -9.52 -17.44 -0.43
N ARG A 73 -9.96 -17.88 0.75
CA ARG A 73 -10.80 -19.08 0.95
C ARG A 73 -11.84 -18.88 2.07
N PRO A 74 -13.13 -18.64 1.72
CA PRO A 74 -13.62 -18.26 0.40
C PRO A 74 -13.11 -16.87 -0.02
N PRO A 75 -13.08 -16.55 -1.33
CA PRO A 75 -12.66 -15.21 -1.77
C PRO A 75 -13.65 -14.14 -1.29
N LEU A 76 -13.18 -13.26 -0.41
CA LEU A 76 -13.95 -12.12 0.11
C LEU A 76 -13.01 -11.04 0.62
N VAL A 77 -13.51 -9.80 0.72
CA VAL A 77 -12.85 -8.70 1.41
C VAL A 77 -13.66 -8.37 2.67
N GLU A 78 -13.00 -8.45 3.82
CA GLU A 78 -13.51 -7.96 5.09
C GLU A 78 -13.17 -6.47 5.18
N VAL A 79 -14.16 -5.61 5.42
CA VAL A 79 -13.96 -4.18 5.67
C VAL A 79 -14.27 -3.93 7.14
N TYR A 80 -13.35 -3.30 7.83
CA TYR A 80 -13.48 -2.98 9.25
C TYR A 80 -14.06 -1.57 9.42
N THR A 81 -15.35 -1.51 9.73
CA THR A 81 -16.14 -0.27 9.77
C THR A 81 -15.64 0.67 10.85
N ASP A 82 -15.29 0.17 12.03
CA ASP A 82 -14.69 0.93 13.13
C ASP A 82 -13.38 1.64 12.73
N THR A 83 -12.49 0.95 12.01
CA THR A 83 -11.23 1.53 11.55
C THR A 83 -11.44 2.53 10.41
N VAL A 84 -12.39 2.24 9.51
CA VAL A 84 -12.75 3.17 8.43
C VAL A 84 -13.33 4.47 8.99
N GLU A 85 -14.22 4.38 9.98
CA GLU A 85 -14.81 5.55 10.65
C GLU A 85 -13.73 6.40 11.35
N GLN A 86 -12.82 5.76 12.08
CA GLN A 86 -11.68 6.46 12.69
C GLN A 86 -10.77 7.13 11.65
N ALA A 87 -10.50 6.46 10.53
CA ALA A 87 -9.71 7.04 9.46
C ALA A 87 -10.41 8.24 8.81
N GLU A 88 -11.71 8.16 8.58
CA GLU A 88 -12.53 9.27 8.08
C GLU A 88 -12.54 10.46 9.06
N GLN A 89 -12.61 10.19 10.36
CA GLN A 89 -12.50 11.21 11.40
C GLN A 89 -11.13 11.88 11.37
N LEU A 90 -10.05 11.09 11.34
CA LEU A 90 -8.67 11.58 11.26
C LEU A 90 -8.45 12.46 10.02
N VAL A 91 -8.99 12.06 8.86
CA VAL A 91 -8.96 12.87 7.63
C VAL A 91 -9.63 14.21 7.84
N ALA A 92 -10.76 14.27 8.55
CA ALA A 92 -11.46 15.51 8.84
C ALA A 92 -10.67 16.40 9.80
N GLU A 93 -10.16 15.84 10.89
CA GLU A 93 -9.37 16.55 11.92
C GLU A 93 -8.08 17.14 11.34
N ARG A 94 -7.41 16.43 10.44
CA ARG A 94 -6.18 16.87 9.77
C ARG A 94 -6.43 17.84 8.60
N GLY A 95 -7.68 18.11 8.23
CA GLY A 95 -8.02 18.93 7.07
C GLY A 95 -7.68 18.30 5.72
N TRP A 96 -7.58 16.98 5.65
CA TRP A 96 -7.14 16.21 4.48
C TRP A 96 -8.26 15.84 3.50
N ARG A 97 -9.48 16.39 3.69
CA ARG A 97 -10.65 16.13 2.82
C ARG A 97 -10.40 16.45 1.34
N HIS A 98 -9.50 17.37 1.05
CA HIS A 98 -9.11 17.70 -0.32
C HIS A 98 -8.23 16.63 -0.98
N TRP A 99 -7.56 15.77 -0.20
CA TRP A 99 -6.83 14.60 -0.67
C TRP A 99 -7.65 13.32 -0.60
N PHE A 100 -8.48 13.20 0.42
CA PHE A 100 -9.32 12.05 0.73
C PHE A 100 -10.79 12.50 0.88
N PRO A 101 -11.55 12.59 -0.24
CA PRO A 101 -12.96 12.96 -0.20
C PRO A 101 -13.78 11.98 0.66
N PRO A 102 -14.96 12.38 1.15
CA PRO A 102 -15.82 11.50 1.95
C PRO A 102 -16.10 10.17 1.26
N GLY A 103 -15.95 9.06 1.99
CA GLY A 103 -16.12 7.69 1.48
C GLY A 103 -14.93 7.14 0.68
N SER A 104 -13.91 7.96 0.39
CA SER A 104 -12.74 7.51 -0.36
C SER A 104 -11.84 6.59 0.44
N VAL A 105 -11.85 6.67 1.77
CA VAL A 105 -11.07 5.77 2.63
C VAL A 105 -11.51 4.33 2.45
N ARG A 106 -12.82 4.06 2.52
CA ARG A 106 -13.38 2.74 2.28
C ARG A 106 -13.11 2.25 0.87
N ALA A 107 -13.28 3.12 -0.13
CA ALA A 107 -13.01 2.78 -1.53
C ALA A 107 -11.53 2.43 -1.75
N ALA A 108 -10.61 3.20 -1.15
CA ALA A 108 -9.18 2.96 -1.21
C ALA A 108 -8.78 1.65 -0.53
N ALA A 109 -9.36 1.33 0.63
CA ALA A 109 -9.12 0.05 1.31
C ALA A 109 -9.55 -1.14 0.43
N LEU A 110 -10.71 -1.08 -0.20
CA LEU A 110 -11.16 -2.11 -1.13
C LEU A 110 -10.26 -2.24 -2.36
N ALA A 111 -9.84 -1.11 -2.95
CA ALA A 111 -8.92 -1.10 -4.09
C ALA A 111 -7.55 -1.68 -3.71
N HIS A 112 -7.05 -1.37 -2.53
CA HIS A 112 -5.80 -1.91 -1.99
C HIS A 112 -5.84 -3.44 -1.90
N GLU A 113 -6.89 -4.01 -1.31
CA GLU A 113 -7.07 -5.46 -1.20
C GLU A 113 -7.25 -6.13 -2.58
N GLN A 114 -7.91 -5.46 -3.51
CA GLN A 114 -8.02 -5.92 -4.89
C GLN A 114 -6.65 -5.97 -5.59
N ALA A 115 -5.78 -4.99 -5.32
CA ALA A 115 -4.41 -4.97 -5.84
C ALA A 115 -3.60 -6.16 -5.31
N HIS A 116 -3.67 -6.47 -4.01
CA HIS A 116 -3.02 -7.65 -3.44
C HIS A 116 -3.52 -8.94 -4.08
N ALA A 117 -4.83 -9.12 -4.22
CA ALA A 117 -5.40 -10.28 -4.89
C ALA A 117 -4.85 -10.43 -6.33
N TRP A 118 -4.67 -9.32 -7.05
CA TRP A 118 -4.12 -9.32 -8.39
C TRP A 118 -2.62 -9.61 -8.43
N LEU A 119 -1.83 -9.04 -7.52
CA LEU A 119 -0.39 -9.28 -7.39
C LEU A 119 -0.05 -10.76 -7.07
N HIS A 120 -0.98 -11.51 -6.50
CA HIS A 120 -0.83 -12.95 -6.27
C HIS A 120 -0.88 -13.81 -7.54
N HIS A 121 -1.38 -13.30 -8.66
CA HIS A 121 -1.36 -14.05 -9.92
C HIS A 121 0.08 -14.25 -10.43
N ALA A 122 0.42 -15.46 -10.83
CA ALA A 122 1.80 -15.86 -11.16
C ALA A 122 2.45 -14.97 -12.25
N HIS A 123 1.70 -14.59 -13.29
CA HIS A 123 2.19 -13.75 -14.37
C HIS A 123 2.42 -12.31 -13.89
N VAL A 124 1.53 -11.75 -13.08
CA VAL A 124 1.64 -10.39 -12.50
C VAL A 124 2.84 -10.34 -11.56
N ARG A 125 2.94 -11.30 -10.64
CA ARG A 125 4.08 -11.41 -9.71
C ARG A 125 5.42 -11.53 -10.44
N THR A 126 5.47 -12.28 -11.54
CA THR A 126 6.69 -12.39 -12.36
C THR A 126 7.03 -11.06 -13.02
N ALA A 127 6.04 -10.35 -13.59
CA ALA A 127 6.24 -9.02 -14.18
C ALA A 127 6.72 -8.02 -13.11
N PHE A 128 6.07 -8.01 -11.95
CA PHE A 128 6.41 -7.13 -10.84
C PHE A 128 7.86 -7.34 -10.34
N LYS A 129 8.28 -8.60 -10.12
CA LYS A 129 9.68 -8.92 -9.76
C LYS A 129 10.69 -8.43 -10.79
N ARG A 130 10.36 -8.52 -12.08
CA ARG A 130 11.21 -8.00 -13.16
C ARG A 130 11.33 -6.48 -13.13
N THR A 131 10.22 -5.78 -12.88
CA THR A 131 10.18 -4.32 -12.74
C THR A 131 11.06 -3.85 -11.58
N LEU A 132 10.98 -4.50 -10.42
CA LEU A 132 11.83 -4.20 -9.25
C LEU A 132 13.32 -4.48 -9.51
N GLY A 133 13.64 -5.42 -10.40
CA GLY A 133 15.00 -5.70 -10.85
C GLY A 133 15.94 -6.26 -9.78
N HIS A 134 15.40 -6.76 -8.64
CA HIS A 134 16.21 -7.38 -7.60
C HIS A 134 16.65 -8.78 -8.01
N THR A 135 17.89 -8.91 -8.46
CA THR A 135 18.43 -10.17 -8.96
C THR A 135 18.96 -11.04 -7.80
N ALA A 136 18.37 -12.22 -7.60
CA ALA A 136 18.82 -13.22 -6.63
C ALA A 136 20.01 -14.04 -7.17
N LEU A 137 19.96 -14.42 -8.46
CA LEU A 137 20.98 -15.26 -9.08
C LEU A 137 21.13 -14.90 -10.56
N ARG A 138 22.36 -14.97 -11.04
CA ARG A 138 22.74 -14.77 -12.44
C ARG A 138 23.41 -16.01 -12.97
N LEU A 139 22.80 -16.65 -13.97
CA LEU A 139 23.33 -17.82 -14.67
C LEU A 139 23.50 -17.46 -16.16
N GLY A 140 24.69 -17.02 -16.56
CA GLY A 140 24.94 -16.53 -17.90
C GLY A 140 24.00 -15.35 -18.26
N ARG A 141 23.18 -15.55 -19.31
CA ARG A 141 22.17 -14.56 -19.74
C ARG A 141 20.85 -14.58 -18.92
N HIS A 142 20.66 -15.60 -18.09
CA HIS A 142 19.43 -15.75 -17.30
C HIS A 142 19.57 -15.05 -15.96
N ARG A 143 18.51 -14.31 -15.56
CA ARG A 143 18.41 -13.65 -14.25
C ARG A 143 17.20 -14.23 -13.52
N LEU A 144 17.42 -14.68 -12.29
CA LEU A 144 16.37 -15.02 -11.35
C LEU A 144 16.11 -13.80 -10.48
N TYR A 145 14.89 -13.28 -10.51
CA TYR A 145 14.51 -12.11 -9.71
C TYR A 145 13.92 -12.55 -8.37
N ALA A 146 14.42 -11.94 -7.29
CA ALA A 146 13.91 -12.12 -5.95
C ALA A 146 12.65 -11.28 -5.70
N HIS A 147 11.94 -11.61 -4.63
CA HIS A 147 10.92 -10.76 -4.04
C HIS A 147 11.60 -9.61 -3.28
N VAL A 148 10.98 -8.43 -3.31
CA VAL A 148 11.32 -7.30 -2.46
C VAL A 148 10.17 -7.15 -1.46
N ALA A 149 10.43 -7.48 -0.20
CA ALA A 149 9.40 -7.43 0.85
C ALA A 149 8.89 -5.99 1.03
N GLY A 150 7.58 -5.81 1.20
CA GLY A 150 6.95 -4.50 1.33
C GLY A 150 6.72 -3.76 0.01
N ALA A 151 7.31 -4.19 -1.11
CA ALA A 151 7.07 -3.53 -2.39
C ALA A 151 5.64 -3.76 -2.92
N ASP A 152 5.01 -4.88 -2.57
CA ASP A 152 3.62 -5.18 -2.87
C ASP A 152 2.66 -4.23 -2.16
N GLU A 153 2.95 -3.85 -0.91
CA GLU A 153 2.21 -2.81 -0.19
C GLU A 153 2.27 -1.47 -0.93
N LEU A 154 3.46 -1.06 -1.38
CA LEU A 154 3.62 0.19 -2.12
C LEU A 154 2.85 0.16 -3.46
N ALA A 155 2.90 -0.95 -4.17
CA ALA A 155 2.13 -1.12 -5.41
C ALA A 155 0.62 -1.08 -5.15
N ALA A 156 0.14 -1.68 -4.05
CA ALA A 156 -1.27 -1.68 -3.66
C ALA A 156 -1.75 -0.26 -3.28
N HIS A 157 -0.97 0.49 -2.52
CA HIS A 157 -1.26 1.89 -2.21
C HIS A 157 -1.28 2.78 -3.46
N ALA A 158 -0.33 2.61 -4.36
CA ALA A 158 -0.28 3.37 -5.62
C ALA A 158 -1.46 3.05 -6.54
N PHE A 159 -1.87 1.78 -6.61
CA PHE A 159 -3.09 1.38 -7.31
C PHE A 159 -4.33 2.01 -6.69
N ALA A 160 -4.50 1.91 -5.37
CA ALA A 160 -5.64 2.48 -4.66
C ALA A 160 -5.74 3.99 -4.85
N ARG A 161 -4.60 4.71 -4.77
CA ARG A 161 -4.53 6.13 -5.08
C ARG A 161 -5.04 6.44 -6.49
N ALA A 162 -4.54 5.72 -7.50
CA ALA A 162 -4.90 5.95 -8.90
C ALA A 162 -6.37 5.58 -9.19
N ALA A 163 -6.84 4.44 -8.67
CA ALA A 163 -8.20 3.94 -8.88
C ALA A 163 -9.26 4.83 -8.23
N CYS A 164 -8.95 5.41 -7.07
CA CYS A 164 -9.87 6.28 -6.31
C CYS A 164 -9.64 7.78 -6.54
N GLY A 165 -8.69 8.17 -7.41
CA GLY A 165 -8.41 9.58 -7.71
C GLY A 165 -7.94 10.40 -6.50
N LEU A 166 -7.18 9.79 -5.59
CA LEU A 166 -6.74 10.45 -4.36
C LEU A 166 -5.61 11.43 -4.60
N GLY A 167 -5.61 12.54 -3.86
CA GLY A 167 -4.56 13.56 -3.93
C GLY A 167 -3.22 13.09 -3.35
N ARG A 168 -3.25 12.20 -2.33
CA ARG A 168 -2.08 11.65 -1.65
C ARG A 168 -2.13 10.13 -1.60
N SER A 169 -1.00 9.50 -1.31
CA SER A 169 -0.93 8.05 -1.08
C SER A 169 -1.74 7.66 0.16
N PRO A 170 -2.56 6.57 0.11
CA PRO A 170 -3.20 6.03 1.31
C PRO A 170 -2.20 5.62 2.41
N LEU A 171 -0.92 5.39 2.07
CA LEU A 171 0.14 5.13 3.03
C LEU A 171 0.27 6.25 4.07
N LEU A 172 0.06 7.52 3.68
CA LEU A 172 0.03 8.66 4.61
C LEU A 172 -1.05 8.47 5.69
N LEU A 173 -2.21 7.94 5.31
CA LEU A 173 -3.31 7.71 6.23
C LEU A 173 -3.05 6.52 7.15
N THR A 174 -2.49 5.43 6.64
CA THR A 174 -2.15 4.25 7.45
C THR A 174 -1.05 4.56 8.46
N GLU A 175 -0.04 5.34 8.11
CA GLU A 175 0.99 5.82 9.03
C GLU A 175 0.39 6.71 10.14
N ALA A 176 -0.49 7.63 9.76
CA ALA A 176 -1.14 8.51 10.73
C ALA A 176 -2.07 7.76 11.69
N LEU A 177 -2.78 6.73 11.20
CA LEU A 177 -3.60 5.84 12.05
C LEU A 177 -2.72 5.03 13.01
N ALA A 178 -1.63 4.46 12.54
CA ALA A 178 -0.70 3.70 13.39
C ALA A 178 -0.17 4.55 14.54
N ALA A 179 0.12 5.82 14.28
CA ALA A 179 0.55 6.77 15.31
C ALA A 179 -0.53 7.08 16.36
N THR A 180 -1.83 6.93 16.03
CA THR A 180 -2.92 7.15 17.01
C THR A 180 -3.19 5.92 17.89
N VAL A 181 -2.85 4.72 17.40
CA VAL A 181 -3.08 3.44 18.11
C VAL A 181 -1.91 3.08 19.03
N SER A 182 -0.71 3.60 18.77
CA SER A 182 0.45 3.47 19.66
C SER A 182 0.46 4.65 20.64
N PRO A 183 -0.12 4.55 21.86
CA PRO A 183 0.09 5.60 22.86
C PRO A 183 1.57 5.58 23.23
N GLU A 184 2.17 6.76 23.18
CA GLU A 184 3.54 7.05 23.57
C GLU A 184 3.93 6.26 24.84
N SER A 185 4.90 5.35 24.67
CA SER A 185 5.66 4.83 25.79
C SER A 185 6.70 5.91 26.16
N GLU A 186 6.21 7.10 26.55
CA GLU A 186 6.99 8.05 27.30
C GLU A 186 6.71 7.87 28.80
N ASN A 187 7.61 7.13 29.42
CA ASN A 187 7.96 7.44 30.81
C ASN A 187 9.38 6.91 31.11
#